data_b467c208119dcb45d18f51d034aeb436
#
_entry.id   b467c208119dcb45d18f51d034aeb436
#
_cell.length_a   1.000
_cell.length_b   1.000
_cell.length_c   1.000
_cell.angle_alpha   90.00
_cell.angle_beta   90.00
_cell.angle_gamma   90.00
#
_symmetry.space_group_name_H-M   'P 1'
#
loop_
_entity.id
_entity.type
_entity.pdbx_description
1 polymer ?
#
loop_
_entity_poly.entity_id
_entity_poly.type
_entity_poly.pdbx_seq_one_letter_code
_entity_poly.pdbx_strand_id
1 'polypeptide(L)'
;KRSSRKHKRINKFKDFDEFYNHWLEQKSRYGMKCPATGVEMTTIKGVNKPGEYKTVMTNISTDRILSTKGYSPENLIFTTWKYNCAKSNITPNMAKAFLDIVYERYGPVENIE
;
A
#
# COMPACT_ATOMS: atom_id res chain seq x y z
N LYS A 1 3.28 13.30 22.02
CA LYS A 1 4.12 13.49 21.42
C LYS A 1 5.13 12.54 21.50
N ARG A 2 5.33 11.96 22.44
CA ARG A 2 6.26 11.13 22.50
C ARG A 2 5.91 9.85 21.91
N SER A 3 4.68 9.38 21.93
CA SER A 3 4.32 8.13 21.30
C SER A 3 4.55 8.20 19.80
N SER A 4 4.45 9.37 19.23
CA SER A 4 4.71 9.46 17.79
C SER A 4 6.17 9.12 17.48
N ARG A 5 7.06 9.35 18.42
CA ARG A 5 8.42 9.01 18.18
C ARG A 5 8.61 7.51 18.12
N LYS A 6 7.88 6.77 18.96
CA LYS A 6 7.98 5.34 18.92
C LYS A 6 7.54 4.77 17.58
N HIS A 7 6.58 5.43 16.98
CA HIS A 7 6.03 4.94 15.71
C HIS A 7 6.59 5.68 14.53
N LYS A 8 7.59 6.50 14.76
CA LYS A 8 8.17 7.25 13.67
C LYS A 8 8.80 6.33 12.66
N ARG A 9 8.45 6.51 11.41
CA ARG A 9 9.00 5.71 10.33
C ARG A 9 10.10 6.49 9.66
N ILE A 10 11.18 5.79 9.35
CA ILE A 10 12.31 6.42 8.69
C ILE A 10 11.97 6.61 7.24
N ASN A 11 12.14 7.83 6.74
CA ASN A 11 11.92 8.15 5.35
C ASN A 11 13.27 8.24 4.67
N LYS A 12 13.55 7.30 3.79
CA LYS A 12 14.83 7.25 3.10
C LYS A 12 14.77 7.72 1.67
N PHE A 13 13.69 8.35 1.28
CA PHE A 13 13.64 9.02 -0.01
C PHE A 13 14.45 10.31 0.10
N LYS A 14 15.24 10.56 -0.93
CA LYS A 14 16.12 11.72 -0.92
C LYS A 14 15.33 13.02 -0.91
N ASP A 15 14.30 13.09 -1.72
CA ASP A 15 13.44 14.26 -1.79
C ASP A 15 12.11 13.86 -2.40
N PHE A 16 11.23 14.84 -2.57
CA PHE A 16 9.93 14.55 -3.13
C PHE A 16 10.01 14.04 -4.55
N ASP A 17 10.97 14.53 -5.32
CA ASP A 17 11.10 14.09 -6.70
C ASP A 17 11.42 12.61 -6.78
N GLU A 18 12.26 12.10 -5.91
CA GLU A 18 12.54 10.67 -5.91
C GLU A 18 11.30 9.88 -5.54
N PHE A 19 10.54 10.36 -4.58
CA PHE A 19 9.31 9.73 -4.18
C PHE A 19 8.30 9.71 -5.34
N TYR A 20 8.15 10.84 -6.01
CA TYR A 20 7.20 10.95 -7.10
C TYR A 20 7.62 10.10 -8.29
N ASN A 21 8.91 10.05 -8.57
CA ASN A 21 9.40 9.21 -9.65
C ASN A 21 9.18 7.73 -9.35
N HIS A 22 9.25 7.36 -8.10
CA HIS A 22 8.95 5.98 -7.70
C HIS A 22 7.51 5.64 -8.04
N TRP A 23 6.60 6.56 -7.79
CA TRP A 23 5.20 6.38 -8.15
C TRP A 23 5.03 6.29 -9.67
N LEU A 24 5.71 7.17 -10.41
CA LEU A 24 5.59 7.15 -11.85
C LEU A 24 6.09 5.83 -12.44
N GLU A 25 7.13 5.26 -11.85
CA GLU A 25 7.62 3.99 -12.32
C GLU A 25 6.63 2.88 -12.07
N GLN A 26 6.03 2.85 -10.90
CA GLN A 26 5.01 1.86 -10.63
C GLN A 26 3.83 2.04 -11.57
N LYS A 27 3.43 3.27 -11.80
CA LYS A 27 2.30 3.56 -12.68
C LYS A 27 2.58 3.09 -14.11
N SER A 28 3.83 3.21 -14.54
CA SER A 28 4.16 2.77 -15.89
C SER A 28 4.07 1.25 -16.03
N ARG A 29 4.25 0.53 -14.92
CA ARG A 29 4.19 -0.92 -14.96
C ARG A 29 2.77 -1.46 -14.78
N TYR A 30 2.03 -0.86 -13.87
CA TYR A 30 0.73 -1.41 -13.48
C TYR A 30 -0.44 -0.50 -13.78
N GLY A 31 -0.18 0.70 -14.29
CA GLY A 31 -1.25 1.68 -14.47
C GLY A 31 -1.76 2.12 -13.12
N MET A 32 -3.03 2.40 -13.05
CA MET A 32 -3.65 2.81 -11.79
C MET A 32 -4.15 1.63 -10.98
N LYS A 33 -3.78 0.41 -11.36
CA LYS A 33 -4.26 -0.76 -10.62
C LYS A 33 -3.36 -1.06 -9.45
N CYS A 34 -3.98 -1.48 -8.37
CA CYS A 34 -3.27 -1.92 -7.18
C CYS A 34 -2.51 -3.20 -7.52
N PRO A 35 -1.19 -3.22 -7.38
CA PRO A 35 -0.45 -4.43 -7.77
C PRO A 35 -0.82 -5.65 -6.94
N ALA A 36 -1.35 -5.44 -5.73
CA ALA A 36 -1.69 -6.55 -4.87
C ALA A 36 -3.05 -7.15 -5.16
N THR A 37 -4.01 -6.33 -5.59
CA THR A 37 -5.39 -6.78 -5.73
C THR A 37 -5.94 -6.65 -7.14
N GLY A 38 -5.31 -5.85 -7.99
CA GLY A 38 -5.83 -5.57 -9.32
C GLY A 38 -6.97 -4.57 -9.35
N VAL A 39 -7.34 -4.04 -8.20
CA VAL A 39 -8.43 -3.06 -8.13
C VAL A 39 -7.92 -1.72 -8.62
N GLU A 40 -8.75 -1.01 -9.38
CA GLU A 40 -8.40 0.31 -9.85
C GLU A 40 -8.27 1.26 -8.68
N MET A 41 -7.12 1.92 -8.57
CA MET A 41 -6.90 2.87 -7.50
C MET A 41 -7.45 4.24 -7.91
N THR A 42 -7.92 4.98 -6.92
CA THR A 42 -8.54 6.28 -7.17
C THR A 42 -7.83 7.36 -6.37
N THR A 43 -8.12 8.60 -6.70
CA THR A 43 -7.61 9.75 -5.96
C THR A 43 -8.76 10.69 -5.67
N ILE A 44 -9.79 10.17 -5.05
CA ILE A 44 -11.00 10.93 -4.78
C ILE A 44 -10.81 11.71 -3.50
N LYS A 45 -11.04 13.01 -3.58
CA LYS A 45 -10.97 13.84 -2.39
C LYS A 45 -12.29 13.72 -1.64
N GLY A 46 -12.21 13.24 -0.42
CA GLY A 46 -13.38 13.18 0.41
C GLY A 46 -13.69 14.55 0.98
N VAL A 47 -14.97 14.83 1.12
CA VAL A 47 -15.39 16.05 1.80
C VAL A 47 -15.79 15.61 3.19
N ASN A 48 -14.95 15.95 4.17
CA ASN A 48 -15.23 15.58 5.54
C ASN A 48 -15.86 16.76 6.26
N LYS A 49 -16.98 16.48 6.89
CA LYS A 49 -17.57 17.46 7.77
C LYS A 49 -16.86 17.38 9.11
N PRO A 50 -16.88 18.44 9.88
CA PRO A 50 -16.28 18.38 11.21
C PRO A 50 -16.83 17.19 11.99
N GLY A 51 -15.96 16.41 12.56
CA GLY A 51 -16.35 15.24 13.33
C GLY A 51 -16.60 14.01 12.51
N GLU A 52 -16.57 14.11 11.20
CA GLU A 52 -16.73 12.97 10.33
C GLU A 52 -15.42 12.57 9.73
N TYR A 53 -15.25 11.29 9.56
CA TYR A 53 -14.06 10.80 8.91
C TYR A 53 -14.48 9.84 7.80
N LYS A 54 -14.24 10.25 6.58
CA LYS A 54 -14.56 9.42 5.45
C LYS A 54 -13.31 9.08 4.69
N THR A 55 -13.09 7.80 4.50
CA THR A 55 -11.97 7.33 3.73
C THR A 55 -12.47 6.57 2.52
N VAL A 56 -11.97 6.95 1.37
CA VAL A 56 -12.30 6.22 0.15
C VAL A 56 -11.38 5.02 0.06
N MET A 57 -11.96 3.84 0.19
CA MET A 57 -11.18 2.62 0.34
C MET A 57 -10.37 2.26 -0.90
N THR A 58 -10.77 2.76 -2.07
CA THR A 58 -10.00 2.50 -3.28
C THR A 58 -8.90 3.51 -3.52
N ASN A 59 -8.82 4.55 -2.68
CA ASN A 59 -7.80 5.57 -2.88
C ASN A 59 -6.40 4.99 -2.73
N ILE A 60 -5.49 5.60 -3.46
CA ILE A 60 -4.09 5.21 -3.42
C ILE A 60 -3.51 5.48 -2.05
N SER A 61 -2.66 4.58 -1.58
CA SER A 61 -2.04 4.67 -0.27
C SER A 61 -0.61 4.19 -0.37
N THR A 62 0.27 4.77 0.43
CA THR A 62 1.65 4.31 0.50
C THR A 62 1.73 3.11 1.44
N ASP A 63 2.29 2.03 0.95
CA ASP A 63 2.33 0.77 1.68
C ASP A 63 3.77 0.33 1.81
N ARG A 64 4.22 0.06 3.03
CA ARG A 64 5.54 -0.50 3.22
C ARG A 64 5.45 -2.01 3.01
N ILE A 65 6.28 -2.51 2.09
CA ILE A 65 6.28 -3.94 1.80
C ILE A 65 6.59 -4.72 3.07
N LEU A 66 7.62 -4.29 3.79
CA LEU A 66 7.92 -4.84 5.09
C LEU A 66 7.62 -3.77 6.13
N SER A 67 6.62 -4.01 6.97
CA SER A 67 6.17 -3.00 7.91
C SER A 67 7.20 -2.71 9.00
N THR A 68 8.23 -3.55 9.10
CA THR A 68 9.28 -3.32 10.08
C THR A 68 10.36 -2.37 9.58
N LYS A 69 10.32 -1.99 8.30
CA LYS A 69 11.30 -1.10 7.73
C LYS A 69 10.65 0.21 7.33
N GLY A 70 11.47 1.23 7.15
CA GLY A 70 10.95 2.54 6.81
C GLY A 70 10.58 2.66 5.34
N TYR A 71 10.26 3.87 4.95
CA TYR A 71 9.92 4.17 3.56
C TYR A 71 11.20 4.34 2.75
N SER A 72 11.31 3.60 1.69
CA SER A 72 12.45 3.68 0.78
C SER A 72 11.99 3.15 -0.57
N PRO A 73 12.75 3.44 -1.64
CA PRO A 73 12.35 2.91 -2.95
C PRO A 73 12.22 1.39 -2.97
N GLU A 74 13.02 0.69 -2.17
CA GLU A 74 12.96 -0.77 -2.14
C GLU A 74 11.80 -1.30 -1.32
N ASN A 75 11.24 -0.47 -0.44
CA ASN A 75 10.25 -0.94 0.51
C ASN A 75 8.90 -0.27 0.37
N LEU A 76 8.72 0.55 -0.64
CA LEU A 76 7.46 1.27 -0.82
C LEU A 76 6.76 0.81 -2.07
N ILE A 77 5.47 0.53 -1.94
CA ILE A 77 4.61 0.24 -3.06
C ILE A 77 3.31 1.00 -2.84
N PHE A 78 2.65 1.37 -3.90
CA PHE A 78 1.38 2.08 -3.78
C PHE A 78 0.25 1.10 -4.00
N THR A 79 -0.67 1.03 -3.04
CA THR A 79 -1.77 0.09 -3.06
C THR A 79 -3.05 0.82 -2.73
N THR A 80 -4.19 0.12 -2.79
CA THR A 80 -5.41 0.73 -2.30
C THR A 80 -5.35 0.87 -0.79
N TRP A 81 -6.05 1.88 -0.29
CA TRP A 81 -6.17 2.09 1.15
C TRP A 81 -6.73 0.85 1.84
N LYS A 82 -7.71 0.21 1.20
CA LYS A 82 -8.31 -0.98 1.77
C LYS A 82 -7.29 -2.09 1.97
N TYR A 83 -6.44 -2.32 0.97
CA TYR A 83 -5.44 -3.36 1.09
C TYR A 83 -4.44 -3.03 2.18
N ASN A 84 -4.03 -1.77 2.23
CA ASN A 84 -3.05 -1.34 3.22
C ASN A 84 -3.60 -1.53 4.64
N CYS A 85 -4.86 -1.16 4.85
CA CYS A 85 -5.48 -1.32 6.15
C CYS A 85 -5.61 -2.80 6.53
N ALA A 86 -6.07 -3.62 5.59
CA ALA A 86 -6.24 -5.04 5.86
C ALA A 86 -4.90 -5.69 6.20
N LYS A 87 -3.87 -5.31 5.45
CA LYS A 87 -2.55 -5.90 5.66
C LYS A 87 -2.01 -5.58 7.04
N SER A 88 -2.27 -4.39 7.54
CA SER A 88 -1.72 -3.98 8.83
C SER A 88 -2.35 -4.74 9.99
N ASN A 89 -3.44 -5.46 9.74
CA ASN A 89 -4.15 -6.18 10.79
C ASN A 89 -3.91 -7.68 10.77
N ILE A 90 -2.99 -8.16 9.94
CA ILE A 90 -2.76 -9.59 9.84
C ILE A 90 -1.33 -9.91 10.28
N THR A 91 -1.20 -11.10 10.84
CA THR A 91 0.11 -11.59 11.24
C THR A 91 0.82 -12.19 10.04
N PRO A 92 2.15 -12.41 10.14
CA PRO A 92 2.86 -13.07 9.06
C PRO A 92 2.28 -14.45 8.71
N ASN A 93 1.83 -15.20 9.71
CA ASN A 93 1.25 -16.51 9.43
C ASN A 93 -0.07 -16.39 8.70
N MET A 94 -0.88 -15.41 9.05
CA MET A 94 -2.14 -15.18 8.34
C MET A 94 -1.88 -14.71 6.92
N ALA A 95 -0.86 -13.88 6.74
CA ALA A 95 -0.52 -13.42 5.40
C ALA A 95 -0.11 -14.59 4.52
N LYS A 96 0.67 -15.52 5.09
CA LYS A 96 1.09 -16.68 4.33
C LYS A 96 -0.08 -17.58 3.99
N ALA A 97 -0.99 -17.78 4.96
CA ALA A 97 -2.17 -18.59 4.70
C ALA A 97 -3.04 -17.99 3.61
N PHE A 98 -3.18 -16.66 3.63
CA PHE A 98 -3.95 -15.99 2.59
C PHE A 98 -3.29 -16.17 1.23
N LEU A 99 -1.97 -16.04 1.20
CA LEU A 99 -1.24 -16.20 -0.05
C LEU A 99 -1.41 -17.63 -0.60
N ASP A 100 -1.38 -18.61 0.28
CA ASP A 100 -1.57 -20.00 -0.15
C ASP A 100 -2.95 -20.20 -0.76
N ILE A 101 -3.96 -19.58 -0.19
CA ILE A 101 -5.32 -19.68 -0.73
C ILE A 101 -5.39 -19.03 -2.11
N VAL A 102 -4.78 -17.88 -2.26
CA VAL A 102 -4.76 -17.18 -3.54
C VAL A 102 -4.04 -18.02 -4.58
N TYR A 103 -2.92 -18.61 -4.18
CA TYR A 103 -2.15 -19.43 -5.09
C TYR A 103 -2.98 -20.63 -5.57
N GLU A 104 -3.69 -21.26 -4.65
CA GLU A 104 -4.51 -22.40 -5.02
C GLU A 104 -5.61 -22.04 -5.99
N ARG A 105 -6.17 -20.86 -5.83
CA ARG A 105 -7.26 -20.46 -6.70
C ARG A 105 -6.82 -19.98 -8.06
N TYR A 106 -5.74 -19.22 -8.09
CA TYR A 106 -5.36 -18.50 -9.31
C TYR A 106 -4.02 -18.88 -9.85
N GLY A 107 -3.27 -19.73 -9.15
CA GLY A 107 -1.94 -20.11 -9.57
C GLY A 107 -0.90 -19.06 -9.20
N PRO A 108 0.30 -19.18 -9.76
CA PRO A 108 1.38 -18.25 -9.45
C PRO A 108 1.01 -16.82 -9.79
N VAL A 109 1.62 -15.89 -9.05
CA VAL A 109 1.30 -14.47 -9.19
C VAL A 109 1.48 -14.00 -10.63
N GLU A 110 2.50 -14.50 -11.31
CA GLU A 110 2.76 -14.05 -12.67
C GLU A 110 1.67 -14.46 -13.65
N ASN A 111 0.76 -15.32 -13.23
CA ASN A 111 -0.36 -15.74 -14.06
C ASN A 111 -1.64 -15.00 -13.75
N ILE A 112 -1.58 -14.03 -12.85
CA ILE A 112 -2.77 -13.33 -12.39
C ILE A 112 -2.85 -11.94 -13.00
N GLU A 113 -2.36 -11.70 -14.11
CA GLU A 113 -2.39 -10.35 -14.66
C GLU A 113 -3.69 -9.95 -15.28
#